data_e118a324efae9beb778aa0b2898f0ada
#
_entry.id   e118a324efae9beb778aa0b2898f0ada
#
_cell.length_a   1.000
_cell.length_b   1.000
_cell.length_c   1.000
_cell.angle_alpha   90.00
_cell.angle_beta   90.00
_cell.angle_gamma   90.00
#
_symmetry.space_group_name_H-M   'P 1'
#
loop_
_entity.id
_entity.type
_entity.pdbx_description
1 polymer ?
#
loop_
_entity_poly.entity_id
_entity_poly.type
_entity_poly.pdbx_seq_one_letter_code
_entity_poly.pdbx_strand_id
1 'polypeptide(L)'
;MGETVTLAAADGHEFGAYRARPKGKAVGGLVVLQEIFGVNDHIRGLCDSFAADGFDAIAPALFDRKQSAVDLAYDDDGIAAGRLMRRGVGWDEPILDIAAAIEAVSRSGK
;
A
#
# COMPACT_ATOMS: atom_id res chain seq x y z
N MET A 1 1.68 -15.02 5.65
CA MET A 1 1.22 -14.44 4.41
C MET A 1 2.12 -13.30 3.95
N GLY A 2 1.69 -12.05 4.03
CA GLY A 2 2.54 -10.95 3.62
C GLY A 2 3.38 -10.37 4.75
N GLU A 3 4.12 -9.34 4.43
CA GLU A 3 4.97 -8.64 5.39
C GLU A 3 4.97 -7.15 5.09
N THR A 4 5.27 -6.35 6.10
CA THR A 4 5.47 -4.92 5.91
C THR A 4 6.92 -4.69 5.48
N VAL A 5 7.08 -3.97 4.38
CA VAL A 5 8.39 -3.59 3.85
C VAL A 5 8.50 -2.07 3.84
N THR A 6 9.73 -1.56 3.74
CA THR A 6 9.97 -0.12 3.62
C THR A 6 10.39 0.20 2.20
N LEU A 7 9.76 1.19 1.61
CA LEU A 7 10.08 1.71 0.28
C LEU A 7 10.55 3.15 0.39
N ALA A 8 11.22 3.63 -0.64
CA ALA A 8 11.63 5.03 -0.74
C ALA A 8 11.08 5.64 -2.03
N ALA A 9 10.41 6.76 -1.91
CA ALA A 9 9.92 7.51 -3.06
C ALA A 9 11.05 8.32 -3.70
N ALA A 10 10.82 8.84 -4.90
CA ALA A 10 11.84 9.58 -5.64
C ALA A 10 12.34 10.84 -4.92
N ASP A 11 11.52 11.40 -4.03
CA ASP A 11 11.90 12.56 -3.22
C ASP A 11 12.64 12.18 -1.94
N GLY A 12 12.95 10.90 -1.73
CA GLY A 12 13.69 10.41 -0.56
C GLY A 12 12.82 10.04 0.62
N HIS A 13 11.50 10.25 0.55
CA HIS A 13 10.60 9.86 1.65
C HIS A 13 10.53 8.34 1.76
N GLU A 14 10.75 7.83 2.97
CA GLU A 14 10.58 6.41 3.27
C GLU A 14 9.20 6.17 3.86
N PHE A 15 8.58 5.07 3.46
CA PHE A 15 7.22 4.73 3.90
C PHE A 15 7.03 3.22 3.90
N GLY A 16 6.02 2.77 4.65
CA GLY A 16 5.68 1.35 4.72
C GLY A 16 4.81 0.91 3.56
N ALA A 17 4.89 -0.37 3.26
CA ALA A 17 3.98 -1.02 2.32
C ALA A 17 3.78 -2.46 2.76
N TYR A 18 2.58 -2.98 2.55
CA TYR A 18 2.32 -4.39 2.79
C TYR A 18 2.53 -5.14 1.49
N ARG A 19 3.34 -6.18 1.52
CA ARG A 19 3.66 -6.98 0.32
C ARG A 19 3.40 -8.44 0.56
N ALA A 20 2.60 -9.04 -0.32
CA ALA A 20 2.30 -10.47 -0.30
C ALA A 20 2.80 -11.07 -1.61
N ARG A 21 3.69 -12.05 -1.50
CA ARG A 21 4.28 -12.73 -2.65
C ARG A 21 3.67 -14.10 -2.84
N PRO A 22 3.51 -14.56 -4.09
CA PRO A 22 3.00 -15.90 -4.35
C PRO A 22 4.06 -16.95 -4.03
N LYS A 23 3.63 -18.19 -3.93
CA LYS A 23 4.55 -19.32 -3.91
C LYS A 23 5.08 -19.50 -5.33
N GLY A 24 6.39 -19.60 -5.48
CA GLY A 24 7.00 -19.75 -6.78
C GLY A 24 7.05 -18.44 -7.56
N LYS A 25 7.11 -18.55 -8.89
CA LYS A 25 7.26 -17.39 -9.76
C LYS A 25 5.93 -16.65 -9.90
N ALA A 26 5.97 -15.34 -9.71
CA ALA A 26 4.79 -14.50 -9.88
C ALA A 26 4.39 -14.38 -11.36
N VAL A 27 3.10 -14.30 -11.63
CA VAL A 27 2.58 -14.03 -12.98
C VAL A 27 2.66 -12.54 -13.34
N GLY A 28 2.78 -11.69 -12.35
CA GLY A 28 2.93 -10.26 -12.52
C GLY A 28 2.86 -9.53 -11.19
N GLY A 29 3.03 -8.22 -11.22
CA GLY A 29 2.92 -7.36 -10.05
C GLY A 29 1.59 -6.62 -10.03
N LEU A 30 1.06 -6.40 -8.83
CA LEU A 30 -0.15 -5.61 -8.62
C LEU A 30 0.08 -4.61 -7.49
N VAL A 31 -0.34 -3.38 -7.70
CA VAL A 31 -0.40 -2.38 -6.64
C VAL A 31 -1.84 -2.22 -6.20
N VAL A 32 -2.10 -2.45 -4.92
CA VAL A 32 -3.43 -2.33 -4.32
C VAL A 32 -3.45 -1.01 -3.56
N LEU A 33 -4.35 -0.11 -3.94
CA LEU A 33 -4.44 1.20 -3.31
C LEU A 33 -5.37 1.15 -2.11
N GLN A 34 -4.94 1.78 -1.02
CA GLN A 34 -5.74 1.90 0.20
C GLN A 34 -6.96 2.78 -0.01
N GLU A 35 -7.92 2.62 0.87
CA GLU A 35 -9.00 3.57 1.05
C GLU A 35 -8.61 4.61 2.10
N ILE A 36 -9.55 5.47 2.51
CA ILE A 36 -9.28 6.52 3.51
C ILE A 36 -8.96 5.94 4.91
N PHE A 37 -9.09 4.64 5.08
CA PHE A 37 -8.82 3.96 6.35
C PHE A 37 -7.37 3.50 6.51
N GLY A 38 -6.54 3.69 5.49
CA GLY A 38 -5.16 3.23 5.50
C GLY A 38 -5.01 1.79 5.01
N VAL A 39 -3.83 1.22 5.22
CA VAL A 39 -3.56 -0.18 4.89
C VAL A 39 -4.03 -1.03 6.07
N ASN A 40 -5.27 -1.44 6.00
CA ASN A 40 -5.97 -2.19 7.07
C ASN A 40 -6.09 -3.67 6.71
N ASP A 41 -6.80 -4.43 7.55
CA ASP A 41 -7.00 -5.86 7.33
C ASP A 41 -7.65 -6.16 5.99
N HIS A 42 -8.60 -5.34 5.57
CA HIS A 42 -9.27 -5.53 4.27
C HIS A 42 -8.26 -5.40 3.12
N ILE A 43 -7.43 -4.37 3.14
CA ILE A 43 -6.42 -4.15 2.09
C ILE A 43 -5.35 -5.24 2.13
N ARG A 44 -4.88 -5.61 3.33
CA ARG A 44 -3.93 -6.72 3.49
C ARG A 44 -4.52 -8.04 2.98
N GLY A 45 -5.81 -8.28 3.28
CA GLY A 45 -6.51 -9.46 2.79
C GLY A 45 -6.61 -9.51 1.27
N LEU A 46 -6.82 -8.36 0.62
CA LEU A 46 -6.81 -8.29 -0.84
C LEU A 46 -5.44 -8.67 -1.40
N CYS A 47 -4.37 -8.16 -0.81
CA CYS A 47 -3.01 -8.51 -1.24
C CYS A 47 -2.77 -10.01 -1.09
N ASP A 48 -3.17 -10.58 0.05
CA ASP A 48 -3.02 -12.02 0.28
C ASP A 48 -3.80 -12.85 -0.73
N SER A 49 -5.02 -12.41 -1.07
CA SER A 49 -5.86 -13.09 -2.08
C SER A 49 -5.21 -13.06 -3.46
N PHE A 50 -4.68 -11.90 -3.86
CA PHE A 50 -3.99 -11.79 -5.15
C PHE A 50 -2.70 -12.63 -5.15
N ALA A 51 -1.99 -12.69 -4.04
CA ALA A 51 -0.80 -13.55 -3.92
C ALA A 51 -1.18 -15.04 -4.07
N ALA A 52 -2.31 -15.46 -3.50
CA ALA A 52 -2.81 -16.82 -3.68
C ALA A 52 -3.13 -17.13 -5.14
N ASP A 53 -3.48 -16.11 -5.91
CA ASP A 53 -3.75 -16.23 -7.36
C ASP A 53 -2.49 -16.10 -8.22
N GLY A 54 -1.33 -15.93 -7.60
CA GLY A 54 -0.05 -15.93 -8.31
C GLY A 54 0.58 -14.56 -8.54
N PHE A 55 0.03 -13.49 -7.97
CA PHE A 55 0.57 -12.14 -8.16
C PHE A 55 1.48 -11.72 -7.00
N ASP A 56 2.47 -10.89 -7.31
CA ASP A 56 3.25 -10.17 -6.31
C ASP A 56 2.49 -8.88 -6.01
N ALA A 57 1.76 -8.85 -4.89
CA ALA A 57 0.85 -7.75 -4.56
C ALA A 57 1.46 -6.85 -3.49
N ILE A 58 1.35 -5.54 -3.69
CA ILE A 58 1.88 -4.55 -2.75
C ILE A 58 0.89 -3.43 -2.53
N ALA A 59 0.72 -3.01 -1.27
CA ALA A 59 -0.16 -1.92 -0.89
C ALA A 59 0.65 -0.84 -0.17
N PRO A 60 0.95 0.29 -0.83
CA PRO A 60 1.72 1.37 -0.20
C PRO A 60 0.85 2.10 0.84
N ALA A 61 1.47 2.43 1.98
CA ALA A 61 0.82 3.19 3.05
C ALA A 61 0.89 4.68 2.70
N LEU A 62 -0.10 5.17 1.98
CA LEU A 62 -0.09 6.52 1.41
C LEU A 62 -0.21 7.63 2.45
N PHE A 63 -0.69 7.29 3.67
CA PHE A 63 -0.79 8.27 4.75
C PHE A 63 0.48 8.40 5.58
N ASP A 64 1.51 7.57 5.31
CA ASP A 64 2.76 7.59 6.09
C ASP A 64 3.47 8.94 6.03
N ARG A 65 3.21 9.75 5.02
CA ARG A 65 3.75 11.11 4.95
C ARG A 65 3.22 12.01 6.06
N LYS A 66 2.07 11.68 6.61
CA LYS A 66 1.43 12.43 7.69
C LYS A 66 1.59 11.70 9.01
N GLN A 67 1.29 10.41 9.03
CA GLN A 67 1.34 9.58 10.22
C GLN A 67 1.59 8.14 9.80
N SER A 68 2.56 7.49 10.43
CA SER A 68 2.92 6.11 10.08
C SER A 68 1.87 5.11 10.52
N ALA A 69 1.70 4.06 9.72
CA ALA A 69 0.91 2.88 10.04
C ALA A 69 -0.55 3.19 10.36
N VAL A 70 -1.17 4.11 9.60
CA VAL A 70 -2.58 4.47 9.80
C VAL A 70 -3.47 3.28 9.46
N ASP A 71 -4.35 2.93 10.39
CA ASP A 71 -5.29 1.81 10.28
C ASP A 71 -6.54 2.22 11.05
N LEU A 72 -7.53 2.73 10.33
CA LEU A 72 -8.71 3.35 10.92
C LEU A 72 -9.92 2.43 10.85
N ALA A 73 -10.82 2.54 11.84
CA ALA A 73 -12.03 1.76 11.90
C ALA A 73 -13.07 2.23 10.87
N TYR A 74 -13.95 1.33 10.46
CA TYR A 74 -15.07 1.62 9.57
C TYR A 74 -16.24 2.22 10.35
N ASP A 75 -16.02 3.39 10.91
CA ASP A 75 -17.07 4.13 11.65
C ASP A 75 -16.92 5.62 11.35
N ASP A 76 -17.80 6.43 11.96
CA ASP A 76 -17.82 7.88 11.70
C ASP A 76 -16.51 8.54 12.10
N ASP A 77 -15.90 8.12 13.21
CA ASP A 77 -14.62 8.66 13.66
C ASP A 77 -13.50 8.28 12.70
N GLY A 78 -13.49 7.03 12.23
CA GLY A 78 -12.52 6.55 11.24
C GLY A 78 -12.65 7.29 9.91
N ILE A 79 -13.87 7.53 9.45
CA ILE A 79 -14.14 8.28 8.22
C ILE A 79 -13.62 9.72 8.37
N ALA A 80 -13.92 10.37 9.49
CA ALA A 80 -13.48 11.76 9.73
C ALA A 80 -11.96 11.84 9.78
N ALA A 81 -11.31 10.94 10.50
CA ALA A 81 -9.84 10.88 10.60
C ALA A 81 -9.21 10.60 9.23
N GLY A 82 -9.79 9.67 8.46
CA GLY A 82 -9.30 9.34 7.13
C GLY A 82 -9.38 10.50 6.15
N ARG A 83 -10.47 11.26 6.22
CA ARG A 83 -10.63 12.47 5.39
C ARG A 83 -9.60 13.54 5.73
N LEU A 84 -9.28 13.70 7.02
CA LEU A 84 -8.24 14.63 7.44
C LEU A 84 -6.86 14.18 6.93
N MET A 85 -6.55 12.90 7.03
CA MET A 85 -5.31 12.35 6.49
C MET A 85 -5.21 12.57 4.98
N ARG A 86 -6.30 12.30 4.26
CA ARG A 86 -6.37 12.47 2.81
C ARG A 86 -6.08 13.90 2.39
N ARG A 87 -6.67 14.88 3.08
CA ARG A 87 -6.40 16.29 2.82
C ARG A 87 -4.96 16.67 3.17
N GLY A 88 -4.44 16.09 4.24
CA GLY A 88 -3.09 16.40 4.71
C GLY A 88 -1.99 15.95 3.76
N VAL A 89 -2.18 14.83 3.04
CA VAL A 89 -1.16 14.33 2.12
C VAL A 89 -1.30 14.89 0.70
N GLY A 90 -2.47 15.40 0.31
CA GLY A 90 -2.68 15.95 -1.03
C GLY A 90 -2.67 14.89 -2.12
N TRP A 91 -2.34 15.28 -3.35
CA TRP A 91 -2.30 14.40 -4.50
C TRP A 91 -0.89 14.14 -5.04
N ASP A 92 -0.02 15.14 -4.98
CA ASP A 92 1.29 15.08 -5.67
C ASP A 92 2.24 14.09 -5.02
N GLU A 93 2.36 14.14 -3.69
CA GLU A 93 3.28 13.28 -2.96
C GLU A 93 2.86 11.80 -2.96
N PRO A 94 1.58 11.45 -2.74
CA PRO A 94 1.17 10.06 -2.82
C PRO A 94 1.44 9.41 -4.18
N ILE A 95 1.40 10.16 -5.26
CA ILE A 95 1.74 9.64 -6.60
C ILE A 95 3.19 9.15 -6.63
N LEU A 96 4.11 9.85 -5.94
CA LEU A 96 5.50 9.40 -5.84
C LEU A 96 5.60 8.05 -5.10
N ASP A 97 4.79 7.87 -4.08
CA ASP A 97 4.77 6.64 -3.29
C ASP A 97 4.18 5.49 -4.12
N ILE A 98 3.13 5.75 -4.87
CA ILE A 98 2.53 4.77 -5.79
C ILE A 98 3.56 4.37 -6.85
N ALA A 99 4.29 5.33 -7.41
CA ALA A 99 5.33 5.05 -8.39
C ALA A 99 6.42 4.12 -7.81
N ALA A 100 6.82 4.36 -6.55
CA ALA A 100 7.79 3.49 -5.88
C ALA A 100 7.26 2.07 -5.69
N ALA A 101 5.97 1.93 -5.38
CA ALA A 101 5.33 0.62 -5.25
C ALA A 101 5.27 -0.10 -6.60
N ILE A 102 4.94 0.60 -7.67
CA ILE A 102 4.95 0.04 -9.03
C ILE A 102 6.34 -0.47 -9.37
N GLU A 103 7.37 0.33 -9.09
CA GLU A 103 8.75 -0.05 -9.36
C GLU A 103 9.13 -1.32 -8.58
N ALA A 104 8.71 -1.43 -7.32
CA ALA A 104 9.04 -2.57 -6.48
C ALA A 104 8.54 -3.90 -7.07
N VAL A 105 7.40 -3.91 -7.75
CA VAL A 105 6.80 -5.13 -8.32
C VAL A 105 6.88 -5.19 -9.85
N SER A 106 7.53 -4.21 -10.49
CA SER A 106 7.54 -4.10 -11.95
C SER A 106 8.24 -5.25 -12.66
N ARG A 107 9.14 -5.95 -11.97
CA ARG A 107 9.88 -7.07 -12.55
C ARG A 107 9.25 -8.43 -12.25
N SER A 108 8.19 -8.45 -11.47
CA SER A 108 7.52 -9.70 -11.12
C SER A 108 6.90 -10.31 -12.37
N GLY A 109 7.11 -11.62 -12.56
CA GLY A 109 6.60 -12.33 -13.73
C GLY A 109 7.50 -12.29 -14.97
N LYS A 110 8.66 -11.65 -14.86
CA LYS A 110 9.60 -11.55 -15.99
C LYS A 110 10.77 -12.52 -15.87
#